data_114714d576a4d7909f95aecb01309516
#
_entry.id   114714d576a4d7909f95aecb01309516
#
_cell.length_a   1.000
_cell.length_b   1.000
_cell.length_c   1.000
_cell.angle_alpha   90.00
_cell.angle_beta   90.00
_cell.angle_gamma   90.00
#
_symmetry.space_group_name_H-M   'P 1'
#
loop_
_entity.id
_entity.type
_entity.pdbx_description
1 polymer ?
#
loop_
_entity_poly.entity_id
_entity_poly.type
_entity_poly.pdbx_seq_one_letter_code
_entity_poly.pdbx_strand_id
1 'polypeptide(L)' 'QRQMCIRDSNKAISRRHAVIEKINGNYYLTDKKSTNHTYLNGEILEPERAYVLSDNDNIRIADEEFIFFLN' A
#
# COMPACT_ATOMS: atom_id res chain seq x y z
N GLN A 1 -3.54 -8.00 13.36
CA GLN A 1 -3.52 -7.57 11.96
C GLN A 1 -4.63 -6.58 11.68
N ARG A 2 -4.31 -5.49 11.02
CA ARG A 2 -5.25 -4.42 10.73
C ARG A 2 -5.79 -4.52 9.33
N GLN A 3 -6.93 -3.90 9.12
CA GLN A 3 -7.55 -3.86 7.80
C GLN A 3 -7.46 -2.45 7.24
N MET A 4 -7.20 -2.37 5.96
CA MET A 4 -7.22 -1.11 5.23
C MET A 4 -8.26 -1.25 4.14
N CYS A 5 -9.38 -0.58 4.29
CA CYS A 5 -10.50 -0.69 3.38
C CYS A 5 -10.62 0.58 2.55
N ILE A 6 -10.57 0.46 1.24
CA ILE A 6 -10.66 1.59 0.33
C ILE A 6 -12.01 1.58 -0.35
N ARG A 7 -12.78 2.67 -0.20
CA ARG A 7 -14.10 2.82 -0.82
C ARG A 7 -14.14 4.12 -1.57
N ASP A 8 -14.55 4.08 -2.80
CA ASP A 8 -14.84 5.28 -3.59
C ASP A 8 -13.85 6.40 -3.37
N SER A 9 -12.62 6.05 -3.07
CA SER A 9 -11.63 7.03 -2.75
C SER A 9 -10.89 7.45 -4.02
N ASN A 10 -10.89 8.75 -4.26
CA ASN A 10 -10.04 9.31 -5.31
C ASN A 10 -8.81 9.96 -4.72
N LYS A 11 -8.62 9.77 -3.43
CA LYS A 11 -7.54 10.43 -2.72
C LYS A 11 -6.38 9.45 -2.52
N ALA A 12 -5.19 9.99 -2.51
CA ALA A 12 -4.04 9.24 -2.07
C ALA A 12 -4.15 9.01 -0.56
N ILE A 13 -3.74 7.84 -0.14
CA ILE A 13 -3.64 7.53 1.28
C ILE A 13 -2.16 7.50 1.61
N SER A 14 -1.76 8.42 2.49
CA SER A 14 -0.36 8.56 2.85
C SER A 14 -0.13 8.03 4.24
N ARG A 15 0.88 7.23 4.37
CA ARG A 15 1.45 6.88 5.65
C ARG A 15 2.85 7.48 5.70
N ARG A 16 3.45 7.43 6.86
CA ARG A 16 4.76 8.03 7.04
C ARG A 16 5.80 7.54 6.04
N HIS A 17 5.67 6.30 5.60
CA HIS A 17 6.69 5.66 4.77
C HIS A 17 6.19 5.20 3.42
N ALA A 18 4.90 5.28 3.17
CA ALA A 18 4.33 4.74 1.94
C ALA A 18 3.08 5.50 1.54
N VAL A 19 2.75 5.43 0.27
CA VAL A 19 1.59 6.12 -0.30
C VAL A 19 0.80 5.11 -1.13
N ILE A 20 -0.52 5.17 -1.00
CA ILE A 20 -1.42 4.42 -1.87
C ILE A 20 -2.17 5.45 -2.73
N GLU A 21 -2.09 5.30 -4.04
CA GLU A 21 -2.71 6.22 -4.98
C GLU A 21 -3.63 5.47 -5.93
N LYS A 22 -4.73 6.12 -6.30
CA LYS A 22 -5.64 5.59 -7.32
C LYS A 22 -5.35 6.29 -8.63
N ILE A 23 -4.99 5.52 -9.64
CA ILE A 23 -4.68 6.06 -10.97
C ILE A 23 -5.42 5.21 -12.00
N ASN A 24 -6.28 5.84 -12.79
CA ASN A 24 -7.04 5.16 -13.86
C ASN A 24 -7.79 3.92 -13.36
N GLY A 25 -8.37 4.00 -12.17
CA GLY A 25 -9.16 2.92 -11.62
C GLY A 25 -8.38 1.85 -10.89
N ASN A 26 -7.06 1.92 -10.93
CA ASN A 26 -6.20 0.99 -10.22
C ASN A 26 -5.55 1.65 -9.02
N TYR A 27 -5.25 0.84 -8.01
CA TYR A 27 -4.57 1.34 -6.82
C TYR A 27 -3.12 0.89 -6.85
N TYR A 28 -2.23 1.80 -6.47
CA TYR A 28 -0.79 1.56 -6.49
C TYR A 28 -0.18 1.88 -5.15
N LEU A 29 0.72 1.03 -4.70
CA LEU A 29 1.47 1.23 -3.46
C LEU A 29 2.90 1.62 -3.83
N THR A 30 3.39 2.69 -3.20
CA THR A 30 4.75 3.16 -3.42
C THR A 30 5.43 3.36 -2.07
N ASP A 31 6.60 2.76 -1.90
CA ASP A 31 7.43 3.00 -0.73
C ASP A 31 8.20 4.30 -0.93
N LYS A 32 8.14 5.19 0.03
CA LYS A 32 8.79 6.50 -0.06
C LYS A 32 10.12 6.51 0.69
N LYS A 33 10.99 5.57 0.33
CA LYS A 33 12.33 5.45 0.91
C LYS A 33 12.27 5.27 2.43
N SER A 34 11.39 4.39 2.87
CA SER A 34 11.25 4.15 4.30
C SER A 34 12.47 3.43 4.86
N THR A 35 12.80 3.74 6.11
CA THR A 35 13.92 3.11 6.78
C THR A 35 13.68 1.62 7.00
N ASN A 36 12.44 1.27 7.33
CA ASN A 36 12.07 -0.10 7.66
C ASN A 36 11.42 -0.84 6.52
N HIS A 37 11.44 -0.24 5.33
CA HIS A 37 10.91 -0.84 4.11
C HIS A 37 9.40 -1.07 4.16
N THR A 38 8.85 -1.34 2.98
CA THR A 38 7.44 -1.72 2.84
C THR A 38 7.43 -3.06 2.11
N TYR A 39 6.53 -3.94 2.52
CA TYR A 39 6.41 -5.27 1.93
C TYR A 39 5.01 -5.45 1.37
N LEU A 40 4.93 -6.10 0.23
CA LEU A 40 3.65 -6.46 -0.40
C LEU A 40 3.63 -7.96 -0.57
N ASN A 41 2.70 -8.60 0.15
CA ASN A 41 2.58 -10.06 0.15
C ASN A 41 3.90 -10.76 0.46
N GLY A 42 4.65 -10.19 1.41
CA GLY A 42 5.91 -10.78 1.85
C GLY A 42 7.13 -10.38 1.05
N GLU A 43 6.94 -9.62 -0.02
CA GLU A 43 8.06 -9.18 -0.86
C GLU A 43 8.42 -7.74 -0.57
N ILE A 44 9.70 -7.48 -0.41
CA ILE A 44 10.18 -6.13 -0.16
C ILE A 44 10.03 -5.29 -1.42
N LEU A 45 9.54 -4.07 -1.26
CA LEU A 45 9.34 -3.16 -2.38
C LEU A 45 10.58 -2.29 -2.60
N GLU A 46 10.85 -2.02 -3.87
CA GLU A 46 11.90 -1.05 -4.20
C GLU A 46 11.38 0.35 -3.94
N PRO A 47 12.20 1.21 -3.33
CA PRO A 47 11.79 2.58 -3.06
C PRO A 47 11.40 3.34 -4.32
N GLU A 48 10.37 4.18 -4.20
CA GLU A 48 9.91 5.07 -5.27
C GLU A 48 9.37 4.35 -6.49
N ARG A 49 9.04 3.07 -6.36
CA ARG A 49 8.44 2.31 -7.44
C ARG A 49 7.00 1.97 -7.10
N ALA A 50 6.10 2.16 -8.06
CA ALA A 50 4.68 1.88 -7.87
C ALA A 50 4.37 0.41 -8.14
N TYR A 51 3.61 -0.21 -7.25
CA TYR A 51 3.19 -1.60 -7.38
C TYR A 51 1.67 -1.65 -7.35
N VAL A 52 1.07 -2.35 -8.31
CA VAL A 52 -0.39 -2.45 -8.37
C VAL A 52 -0.91 -3.28 -7.20
N LEU A 53 -2.00 -2.83 -6.61
CA LEU A 53 -2.64 -3.53 -5.50
C LEU A 53 -3.87 -4.28 -5.98
N SER A 54 -4.08 -5.45 -5.40
CA SER A 54 -5.27 -6.27 -5.64
C SER A 54 -6.01 -6.47 -4.33
N ASP A 55 -7.29 -6.85 -4.46
CA ASP A 55 -8.09 -7.15 -3.28
C ASP A 55 -7.41 -8.23 -2.43
N ASN A 56 -7.44 -8.05 -1.12
CA ASN A 56 -6.85 -8.97 -0.15
C ASN A 56 -5.32 -9.01 -0.13
N ASP A 57 -4.66 -8.02 -0.72
CA ASP A 57 -3.21 -7.96 -0.62
C ASP A 57 -2.79 -7.64 0.81
N ASN A 58 -1.70 -8.27 1.23
CA ASN A 58 -1.11 -8.01 2.53
C ASN A 58 -0.04 -6.94 2.38
N ILE A 59 -0.17 -5.86 3.15
CA ILE A 59 0.77 -4.76 3.15
C ILE A 59 1.40 -4.67 4.53
N ARG A 60 2.73 -4.65 4.56
CA ARG A 60 3.44 -4.42 5.81
C ARG A 60 4.25 -3.14 5.69
N ILE A 61 4.00 -2.22 6.62
CA ILE A 61 4.72 -0.96 6.70
C ILE A 61 5.36 -0.92 8.08
N ALA A 62 6.68 -0.93 8.10
CA ALA A 62 7.44 -1.04 9.35
C ALA A 62 7.04 -2.34 10.06
N ASP A 63 6.49 -2.25 11.27
CA ASP A 63 6.06 -3.42 12.01
C ASP A 63 4.54 -3.58 12.04
N GLU A 64 3.84 -2.83 11.19
CA GLU A 64 2.38 -2.91 11.11
C GLU A 64 1.96 -3.62 9.84
N GLU A 65 1.01 -4.51 9.96
CA GLU A 65 0.46 -5.24 8.82
C GLU A 65 -0.98 -4.84 8.57
N PHE A 66 -1.32 -4.74 7.30
CA PHE A 66 -2.66 -4.39 6.85
C PHE A 66 -3.11 -5.36 5.76
N ILE A 67 -4.42 -5.58 5.68
CA ILE A 67 -5.01 -6.24 4.53
C ILE A 67 -5.71 -5.17 3.70
N PHE A 68 -5.39 -5.10 2.44
CA PHE A 68 -5.98 -4.13 1.52
C PHE A 68 -7.24 -4.72 0.92
N PHE A 69 -8.37 -4.06 1.12
CA PHE A 69 -9.64 -4.50 0.58
C PHE A 69 -10.18 -3.48 -0.41
N LEU A 70 -10.70 -3.98 -1.52
CA LEU A 70 -11.44 -3.17 -2.47
C LEU A 70 -12.93 -3.39 -2.24
N ASN A 71 -13.68 -2.30 -2.17
CA ASN A 71 -15.13 -2.37 -2.03
C ASN A 71 -15.79 -1.86 -3.28
#